data_0cf6ee2a65716a0bf8e86e79ebf5e976
#
_entry.id   0cf6ee2a65716a0bf8e86e79ebf5e976
#
_cell.length_a   1.000
_cell.length_b   1.000
_cell.length_c   1.000
_cell.angle_alpha   90.00
_cell.angle_beta   90.00
_cell.angle_gamma   90.00
#
_symmetry.space_group_name_H-M   'P 1'
#
loop_
_entity.id
_entity.type
_entity.pdbx_description
1 polymer ?
#
loop_
_entity_poly.entity_id
_entity_poly.type
_entity_poly.pdbx_seq_one_letter_code
_entity_poly.pdbx_strand_id
1 'polypeptide(L)'
;MQVVRQTRDGIFTAECVRDKQGKDDNVLSRLSLTALVIAAGLWIAEISSAEELLYEPDVVLVMKDKVFHVVKGIQSENPPANPAFSLPVGRDLVVLLRNEDNVAHEFVSPLLMKVDDLQLSGRATLIYTLTAVGVRVESGDSVLLRFDIPDAGFDQFHFWCNIHGKLLDDTMRGEIFILHAKPSSQ
;
A
#
# COMPACT_ATOMS: atom_id res chain seq x y z
N MET A 1 7.48 6.08 10.29
CA MET A 1 7.01 4.84 9.65
C MET A 1 6.00 4.20 10.58
N GLN A 2 4.80 3.95 10.11
CA GLN A 2 3.76 3.29 10.90
C GLN A 2 3.64 1.85 10.37
N VAL A 3 3.92 0.88 11.22
CA VAL A 3 3.76 -0.55 10.89
C VAL A 3 2.56 -1.05 11.65
N VAL A 4 1.55 -1.55 10.95
CA VAL A 4 0.35 -2.16 11.53
C VAL A 4 0.45 -3.66 11.28
N ARG A 5 0.42 -4.48 12.34
CA ARG A 5 0.44 -5.93 12.24
C ARG A 5 -0.90 -6.52 12.66
N GLN A 6 -1.42 -7.42 11.86
CA GLN A 6 -2.54 -8.27 12.23
C GLN A 6 -2.00 -9.59 12.80
N THR A 7 -2.43 -9.95 14.01
CA THR A 7 -2.10 -11.25 14.60
C THR A 7 -3.14 -12.29 14.19
N ARG A 8 -2.78 -13.57 14.31
CA ARG A 8 -3.62 -14.73 13.97
C ARG A 8 -5.01 -14.72 14.64
N ASP A 9 -5.16 -13.95 15.72
CA ASP A 9 -6.41 -13.80 16.49
C ASP A 9 -7.25 -12.60 16.03
N GLY A 10 -6.92 -11.98 14.90
CA GLY A 10 -7.67 -10.85 14.33
C GLY A 10 -7.49 -9.52 15.06
N ILE A 11 -6.50 -9.42 15.97
CA ILE A 11 -6.21 -8.19 16.72
C ILE A 11 -5.16 -7.38 15.95
N PHE A 12 -5.50 -6.13 15.65
CA PHE A 12 -4.57 -5.19 15.03
C PHE A 12 -3.82 -4.40 16.10
N THR A 13 -2.50 -4.46 16.08
CA THR A 13 -1.64 -3.61 16.91
C THR A 13 -0.88 -2.62 16.04
N ALA A 14 -0.97 -1.35 16.35
CA ALA A 14 -0.17 -0.30 15.72
C ALA A 14 1.07 -0.04 16.58
N GLU A 15 2.24 -0.41 16.10
CA GLU A 15 3.50 -0.02 16.71
C GLU A 15 4.12 1.16 15.95
N CYS A 16 4.31 2.26 16.67
CA CYS A 16 5.08 3.39 16.19
C CYS A 16 6.56 3.12 16.50
N VAL A 17 7.33 2.71 15.52
CA VAL A 17 8.80 2.57 15.68
C VAL A 17 9.38 3.98 15.78
N ARG A 18 9.63 4.40 17.02
CA ARG A 18 10.31 5.66 17.33
C ARG A 18 11.81 5.42 17.19
N ASP A 19 12.39 5.98 16.15
CA ASP A 19 13.84 5.99 15.97
C ASP A 19 14.49 6.73 17.14
N LYS A 20 15.30 6.02 17.93
CA LYS A 20 16.08 6.60 19.02
C LYS A 20 17.30 7.28 18.42
N GLN A 21 17.17 8.52 18.00
CA GLN A 21 18.31 9.38 17.74
C GLN A 21 18.91 9.82 19.07
N GLY A 22 20.10 9.33 19.33
CA GLY A 22 20.89 9.64 20.52
C GLY A 22 21.21 11.13 20.63
N LYS A 23 20.90 11.65 21.80
CA LYS A 23 21.19 13.00 22.22
C LYS A 23 22.59 13.02 22.82
N ASP A 24 23.57 13.52 22.08
CA ASP A 24 24.85 13.92 22.67
C ASP A 24 24.89 15.43 22.79
N ASP A 25 24.68 15.87 24.04
CA ASP A 25 24.94 17.26 24.46
C ASP A 25 26.47 17.45 24.55
N ASN A 26 27.01 18.38 23.80
CA ASN A 26 28.26 19.03 24.21
C ASN A 26 28.23 20.52 23.96
N VAL A 27 28.56 21.18 25.04
CA VAL A 27 28.52 22.58 25.39
C VAL A 27 29.75 23.30 24.89
N LEU A 28 29.60 24.59 24.57
CA LEU A 28 30.54 25.69 24.52
C LEU A 28 31.53 25.81 23.33
N SER A 29 31.37 26.81 22.51
CA SER A 29 32.15 28.06 22.71
C SER A 29 31.68 29.17 21.76
N ARG A 30 31.56 30.35 22.33
CA ARG A 30 31.32 31.64 21.64
C ARG A 30 32.56 32.02 20.84
N LEU A 31 32.37 32.52 19.62
CA LEU A 31 33.14 33.67 19.09
C LEU A 31 32.41 34.24 17.86
N SER A 32 32.19 35.54 17.96
CA SER A 32 31.71 36.44 16.90
C SER A 32 32.65 36.46 15.70
N LEU A 33 32.16 36.63 14.49
CA LEU A 33 32.61 37.62 13.53
C LEU A 33 31.67 37.73 12.31
N THR A 34 31.09 38.89 12.17
CA THR A 34 30.67 39.68 10.99
C THR A 34 30.67 39.04 9.60
N ALA A 35 29.49 39.13 9.00
CA ALA A 35 29.12 39.49 7.64
C ALA A 35 30.00 39.05 6.46
N LEU A 36 29.41 38.19 5.61
CA LEU A 36 29.47 38.36 4.15
C LEU A 36 28.19 37.76 3.52
N VAL A 37 27.36 38.67 2.98
CA VAL A 37 26.20 38.32 2.16
C VAL A 37 26.74 37.83 0.82
N ILE A 38 26.64 36.52 0.55
CA ILE A 38 26.75 35.98 -0.79
C ILE A 38 25.41 35.31 -1.07
N ALA A 39 24.63 35.97 -1.95
CA ALA A 39 23.46 35.41 -2.57
C ALA A 39 23.88 34.27 -3.51
N ALA A 40 24.03 33.08 -2.98
CA ALA A 40 24.07 31.85 -3.75
C ALA A 40 22.70 31.23 -3.64
N GLY A 41 21.96 31.27 -4.75
CA GLY A 41 20.66 30.60 -4.85
C GLY A 41 20.81 29.12 -4.48
N LEU A 42 20.40 28.76 -3.28
CA LEU A 42 20.18 27.37 -2.92
C LEU A 42 18.96 26.90 -3.72
N TRP A 43 19.23 26.26 -4.83
CA TRP A 43 18.34 25.24 -5.34
C TRP A 43 18.34 24.13 -4.30
N ILE A 44 17.38 24.17 -3.38
CA ILE A 44 17.04 23.02 -2.59
C ILE A 44 16.38 22.06 -3.61
N ALA A 45 17.21 21.21 -4.22
CA ALA A 45 16.68 20.00 -4.80
C ALA A 45 15.97 19.31 -3.65
N GLU A 46 14.64 19.27 -3.68
CA GLU A 46 13.87 18.33 -2.91
C GLU A 46 14.43 16.97 -3.26
N ILE A 47 15.31 16.46 -2.41
CA ILE A 47 15.63 15.04 -2.39
C ILE A 47 14.33 14.41 -1.93
N SER A 48 13.43 14.15 -2.90
CA SER A 48 12.40 13.17 -2.73
C SER A 48 13.16 11.91 -2.32
N SER A 49 13.18 11.61 -1.02
CA SER A 49 13.54 10.30 -0.52
C SER A 49 12.57 9.32 -1.13
N ALA A 50 12.86 8.89 -2.36
CA ALA A 50 12.39 7.62 -2.85
C ALA A 50 13.01 6.62 -1.86
N GLU A 51 12.27 6.30 -0.80
CA GLU A 51 12.53 5.15 0.03
C GLU A 51 12.50 3.98 -0.97
N GLU A 52 13.71 3.55 -1.34
CA GLU A 52 13.92 2.49 -2.31
C GLU A 52 13.09 1.32 -1.80
N LEU A 53 12.04 0.97 -2.54
CA LEU A 53 11.14 -0.11 -2.18
C LEU A 53 12.00 -1.36 -2.01
N LEU A 54 12.26 -1.75 -0.77
CA LEU A 54 13.05 -2.94 -0.41
C LEU A 54 12.43 -4.22 -0.98
N TYR A 55 11.20 -4.15 -1.47
CA TYR A 55 10.44 -5.25 -2.03
C TYR A 55 9.91 -4.88 -3.40
N GLU A 56 10.21 -5.72 -4.39
CA GLU A 56 9.59 -5.60 -5.69
C GLU A 56 8.11 -6.02 -5.61
N PRO A 57 7.14 -5.17 -5.94
CA PRO A 57 5.73 -5.53 -5.82
C PRO A 57 5.34 -6.61 -6.84
N ASP A 58 4.56 -7.60 -6.41
CA ASP A 58 3.94 -8.60 -7.28
C ASP A 58 2.84 -7.97 -8.13
N VAL A 59 2.09 -7.03 -7.54
CA VAL A 59 1.00 -6.29 -8.20
C VAL A 59 1.19 -4.81 -7.98
N VAL A 60 1.00 -4.03 -9.04
CA VAL A 60 0.89 -2.56 -8.98
C VAL A 60 -0.49 -2.15 -9.47
N LEU A 61 -1.26 -1.55 -8.57
CA LEU A 61 -2.59 -1.04 -8.82
C LEU A 61 -2.57 0.50 -8.75
N VAL A 62 -2.87 1.13 -9.87
CA VAL A 62 -2.94 2.59 -9.99
C VAL A 62 -4.40 3.04 -9.93
N MET A 63 -4.68 4.02 -9.08
CA MET A 63 -5.96 4.71 -8.99
C MET A 63 -5.84 6.03 -9.76
N LYS A 64 -6.53 6.12 -10.89
CA LYS A 64 -6.47 7.27 -11.79
C LYS A 64 -7.80 7.44 -12.52
N ASP A 65 -8.24 8.69 -12.68
CA ASP A 65 -9.51 9.04 -13.33
C ASP A 65 -10.72 8.31 -12.72
N LYS A 66 -10.67 8.05 -11.40
CA LYS A 66 -11.65 7.26 -10.65
C LYS A 66 -11.83 5.83 -11.18
N VAL A 67 -10.74 5.24 -11.66
CA VAL A 67 -10.67 3.85 -12.14
C VAL A 67 -9.44 3.18 -11.54
N PHE A 68 -9.53 1.88 -11.29
CA PHE A 68 -8.36 1.05 -10.96
C PHE A 68 -7.70 0.55 -12.25
N HIS A 69 -6.38 0.70 -12.33
CA HIS A 69 -5.56 0.20 -13.42
C HIS A 69 -4.53 -0.78 -12.87
N VAL A 70 -4.55 -2.04 -13.33
CA VAL A 70 -3.51 -3.02 -13.01
C VAL A 70 -2.36 -2.80 -13.99
N VAL A 71 -1.24 -2.22 -13.52
CA VAL A 71 -0.06 -1.92 -14.37
C VAL A 71 1.04 -2.96 -14.24
N LYS A 72 1.01 -3.77 -13.19
CA LYS A 72 1.85 -4.96 -13.00
C LYS A 72 1.05 -6.03 -12.30
N GLY A 73 1.24 -7.29 -12.65
CA GLY A 73 0.60 -8.45 -12.04
C GLY A 73 0.19 -9.49 -13.08
N ILE A 74 -0.23 -10.65 -12.60
CA ILE A 74 -0.78 -11.70 -13.45
C ILE A 74 -2.20 -11.28 -13.85
N GLN A 75 -2.39 -11.00 -15.13
CA GLN A 75 -3.68 -10.63 -15.71
C GLN A 75 -4.22 -11.77 -16.57
N SER A 76 -5.54 -11.83 -16.71
CA SER A 76 -6.17 -12.73 -17.67
C SER A 76 -5.87 -12.33 -19.11
N GLU A 77 -5.67 -13.28 -20.02
CA GLU A 77 -5.56 -13.03 -21.47
C GLU A 77 -6.82 -12.35 -22.05
N ASN A 78 -7.97 -12.59 -21.42
CA ASN A 78 -9.23 -11.92 -21.73
C ASN A 78 -9.69 -11.15 -20.50
N PRO A 79 -9.18 -9.91 -20.28
CA PRO A 79 -9.52 -9.15 -19.09
C PRO A 79 -11.06 -8.92 -19.05
N PRO A 80 -11.68 -9.12 -17.89
CA PRO A 80 -13.08 -8.75 -17.69
C PRO A 80 -13.27 -7.24 -17.88
N ALA A 81 -14.53 -6.81 -18.01
CA ALA A 81 -14.87 -5.38 -18.13
C ALA A 81 -14.30 -4.54 -16.95
N ASN A 82 -14.16 -5.16 -15.79
CA ASN A 82 -13.51 -4.57 -14.62
C ASN A 82 -12.04 -5.02 -14.52
N PRO A 83 -11.14 -4.18 -13.96
CA PRO A 83 -9.77 -4.57 -13.73
C PRO A 83 -9.71 -5.82 -12.84
N ALA A 84 -8.85 -6.75 -13.22
CA ALA A 84 -8.66 -7.98 -12.47
C ALA A 84 -7.18 -8.37 -12.44
N PHE A 85 -6.76 -8.99 -11.34
CA PHE A 85 -5.43 -9.56 -11.20
C PHE A 85 -5.47 -10.83 -10.36
N SER A 86 -4.42 -11.62 -10.47
CA SER A 86 -4.28 -12.86 -9.71
C SER A 86 -3.13 -12.77 -8.72
N LEU A 87 -3.33 -13.39 -7.55
CA LEU A 87 -2.32 -13.56 -6.52
C LEU A 87 -2.16 -15.06 -6.22
N PRO A 88 -0.94 -15.59 -6.13
CA PRO A 88 -0.75 -16.96 -5.69
C PRO A 88 -1.01 -17.10 -4.19
N VAL A 89 -1.43 -18.27 -3.74
CA VAL A 89 -1.29 -18.67 -2.34
C VAL A 89 0.19 -18.61 -1.98
N GLY A 90 0.54 -18.02 -0.85
CA GLY A 90 1.93 -17.89 -0.46
C GLY A 90 2.20 -16.83 0.59
N ARG A 91 3.49 -16.58 0.79
CA ARG A 91 4.01 -15.64 1.77
C ARG A 91 4.66 -14.45 1.11
N ASP A 92 4.72 -13.37 1.87
CA ASP A 92 5.42 -12.15 1.50
C ASP A 92 4.92 -11.50 0.20
N LEU A 93 3.63 -11.67 -0.11
CA LEU A 93 3.02 -11.03 -1.27
C LEU A 93 2.98 -9.52 -1.10
N VAL A 94 3.33 -8.83 -2.16
CA VAL A 94 3.48 -7.37 -2.14
C VAL A 94 2.57 -6.72 -3.18
N VAL A 95 1.65 -5.88 -2.72
CA VAL A 95 0.76 -5.07 -3.57
C VAL A 95 1.06 -3.60 -3.35
N LEU A 96 1.43 -2.90 -4.41
CA LEU A 96 1.61 -1.45 -4.40
C LEU A 96 0.33 -0.77 -4.89
N LEU A 97 -0.26 0.05 -4.03
CA LEU A 97 -1.35 0.96 -4.38
C LEU A 97 -0.75 2.34 -4.64
N ARG A 98 -1.05 2.94 -5.79
CA ARG A 98 -0.60 4.29 -6.14
C ARG A 98 -1.80 5.14 -6.56
N ASN A 99 -2.00 6.25 -5.88
CA ASN A 99 -3.06 7.20 -6.20
C ASN A 99 -2.51 8.35 -7.04
N GLU A 100 -2.85 8.39 -8.32
CA GLU A 100 -2.47 9.46 -9.26
C GLU A 100 -3.57 10.51 -9.44
N ASP A 101 -4.69 10.38 -8.72
CA ASP A 101 -5.75 11.38 -8.74
C ASP A 101 -5.51 12.50 -7.72
N ASN A 102 -6.23 13.60 -7.89
CA ASN A 102 -6.22 14.75 -6.98
C ASN A 102 -7.19 14.61 -5.80
N VAL A 103 -7.77 13.43 -5.60
CA VAL A 103 -8.69 13.08 -4.51
C VAL A 103 -8.26 11.78 -3.86
N ALA A 104 -8.66 11.56 -2.62
CA ALA A 104 -8.39 10.31 -1.93
C ALA A 104 -9.22 9.16 -2.51
N HIS A 105 -8.63 7.97 -2.54
CA HIS A 105 -9.30 6.73 -2.91
C HIS A 105 -9.13 5.66 -1.85
N GLU A 106 -9.95 4.62 -1.93
CA GLU A 106 -9.91 3.49 -1.03
C GLU A 106 -9.81 2.17 -1.81
N PHE A 107 -8.91 1.30 -1.36
CA PHE A 107 -8.88 -0.09 -1.81
C PHE A 107 -9.48 -0.94 -0.69
N VAL A 108 -10.71 -1.41 -0.88
CA VAL A 108 -11.45 -2.19 0.11
C VAL A 108 -11.71 -3.57 -0.45
N SER A 109 -11.36 -4.62 0.31
CA SER A 109 -11.60 -6.01 -0.12
C SER A 109 -11.82 -6.94 1.08
N PRO A 110 -12.74 -7.92 0.97
CA PRO A 110 -12.85 -9.00 1.94
C PRO A 110 -11.58 -9.86 2.05
N LEU A 111 -10.72 -9.88 1.00
CA LEU A 111 -9.43 -10.55 1.04
C LEU A 111 -8.60 -10.09 2.23
N LEU A 112 -8.56 -8.78 2.51
CA LEU A 112 -7.74 -8.22 3.59
C LEU A 112 -8.20 -8.65 5.00
N MET A 113 -9.37 -9.30 5.13
CA MET A 113 -9.80 -9.97 6.36
C MET A 113 -9.34 -11.43 6.46
N LYS A 114 -8.80 -11.99 5.38
CA LYS A 114 -8.46 -13.41 5.25
C LYS A 114 -6.96 -13.66 5.13
N VAL A 115 -6.19 -12.59 4.91
CA VAL A 115 -4.74 -12.66 4.84
C VAL A 115 -4.12 -12.69 6.23
N ASP A 116 -2.96 -13.31 6.34
CA ASP A 116 -2.14 -13.29 7.55
C ASP A 116 -1.04 -12.20 7.42
N ASP A 117 -0.55 -11.71 8.54
CA ASP A 117 0.60 -10.78 8.65
C ASP A 117 0.49 -9.51 7.78
N LEU A 118 -0.71 -8.93 7.64
CA LEU A 118 -0.91 -7.69 6.88
C LEU A 118 -0.05 -6.55 7.45
N GLN A 119 0.85 -6.04 6.61
CA GLN A 119 1.73 -4.92 6.91
C GLN A 119 1.51 -3.80 5.88
N LEU A 120 1.56 -2.56 6.35
CA LEU A 120 1.41 -1.38 5.51
C LEU A 120 2.65 -0.51 5.62
N SER A 121 3.17 -0.07 4.48
CA SER A 121 4.23 0.95 4.39
C SER A 121 3.75 2.12 3.56
N GLY A 122 4.00 3.34 4.04
CA GLY A 122 3.50 4.57 3.45
C GLY A 122 2.47 5.27 4.32
N ARG A 123 1.89 6.37 3.80
CA ARG A 123 0.82 7.10 4.48
C ARG A 123 -0.52 6.48 4.12
N ALA A 124 -1.08 5.71 5.05
CA ALA A 124 -2.34 5.00 4.86
C ALA A 124 -3.25 5.13 6.07
N THR A 125 -4.55 5.10 5.83
CA THR A 125 -5.57 4.95 6.86
C THR A 125 -6.30 3.63 6.63
N LEU A 126 -6.34 2.78 7.66
CA LEU A 126 -7.13 1.55 7.62
C LEU A 126 -8.63 1.87 7.71
N ILE A 127 -9.39 1.21 6.87
CA ILE A 127 -10.86 1.29 6.81
C ILE A 127 -11.42 -0.06 7.23
N TYR A 128 -12.36 -0.05 8.17
CA TYR A 128 -13.06 -1.25 8.63
C TYR A 128 -14.53 -1.15 8.27
N THR A 129 -15.04 -2.21 7.64
CA THR A 129 -16.46 -2.41 7.40
C THR A 129 -16.90 -3.73 8.04
N LEU A 130 -18.19 -4.04 8.01
CA LEU A 130 -18.68 -5.31 8.54
C LEU A 130 -18.15 -6.54 7.78
N THR A 131 -17.78 -6.39 6.51
CA THR A 131 -17.46 -7.51 5.62
C THR A 131 -16.13 -7.38 4.91
N ALA A 132 -15.40 -6.29 5.13
CA ALA A 132 -14.14 -6.03 4.44
C ALA A 132 -13.22 -5.10 5.26
N VAL A 133 -11.95 -5.19 5.00
CA VAL A 133 -10.92 -4.23 5.41
C VAL A 133 -10.45 -3.49 4.17
N GLY A 134 -10.05 -2.24 4.33
CA GLY A 134 -9.52 -1.44 3.26
C GLY A 134 -8.42 -0.50 3.69
N VAL A 135 -7.81 0.11 2.70
CA VAL A 135 -6.74 1.09 2.84
C VAL A 135 -7.12 2.34 2.06
N ARG A 136 -7.14 3.48 2.75
CA ARG A 136 -7.30 4.79 2.13
C ARG A 136 -5.93 5.34 1.77
N VAL A 137 -5.81 5.77 0.53
CA VAL A 137 -4.61 6.38 -0.05
C VAL A 137 -4.94 7.81 -0.45
N GLU A 138 -4.26 8.77 0.14
CA GLU A 138 -4.48 10.18 -0.16
C GLU A 138 -3.96 10.55 -1.57
N SER A 139 -4.38 11.71 -2.08
CA SER A 139 -3.95 12.20 -3.40
C SER A 139 -2.42 12.24 -3.52
N GLY A 140 -1.90 11.65 -4.60
CA GLY A 140 -0.47 11.62 -4.90
C GLY A 140 0.37 10.66 -4.04
N ASP A 141 -0.25 9.96 -3.07
CA ASP A 141 0.45 9.02 -2.21
C ASP A 141 0.51 7.61 -2.80
N SER A 142 1.43 6.83 -2.24
CA SER A 142 1.53 5.39 -2.49
C SER A 142 1.58 4.63 -1.18
N VAL A 143 0.99 3.44 -1.18
CA VAL A 143 0.97 2.53 -0.04
C VAL A 143 1.34 1.13 -0.52
N LEU A 144 2.28 0.51 0.18
CA LEU A 144 2.67 -0.86 -0.04
C LEU A 144 1.98 -1.74 0.99
N LEU A 145 1.25 -2.75 0.52
CA LEU A 145 0.69 -3.82 1.34
C LEU A 145 1.58 -5.05 1.19
N ARG A 146 1.95 -5.65 2.31
CA ARG A 146 2.63 -6.94 2.37
C ARG A 146 1.84 -7.87 3.25
N PHE A 147 1.57 -9.11 2.80
CA PHE A 147 0.74 -10.07 3.51
C PHE A 147 0.98 -11.50 3.00
N ASP A 148 0.49 -12.46 3.76
CA ASP A 148 0.45 -13.87 3.40
C ASP A 148 -0.97 -14.27 3.02
N ILE A 149 -1.15 -15.05 1.95
CA ILE A 149 -2.42 -15.68 1.60
C ILE A 149 -2.37 -17.14 2.02
N PRO A 150 -3.14 -17.55 3.04
CA PRO A 150 -3.22 -18.94 3.46
C PRO A 150 -3.93 -19.79 2.40
N ASP A 151 -3.54 -21.06 2.27
CA ASP A 151 -4.25 -22.03 1.41
C ASP A 151 -5.52 -22.52 2.08
N ALA A 152 -6.54 -21.68 2.07
CA ALA A 152 -7.81 -21.90 2.73
C ALA A 152 -8.99 -22.15 1.76
N GLY A 153 -8.70 -22.42 0.47
CA GLY A 153 -9.69 -22.73 -0.55
C GLY A 153 -10.52 -21.52 -1.01
N PHE A 154 -9.96 -20.32 -0.91
CA PHE A 154 -10.58 -19.12 -1.49
C PHE A 154 -10.15 -18.99 -2.94
N ASP A 155 -11.10 -18.74 -3.86
CA ASP A 155 -10.81 -18.65 -5.28
C ASP A 155 -10.89 -17.23 -5.82
N GLN A 156 -11.78 -16.39 -5.27
CA GLN A 156 -12.08 -15.08 -5.82
C GLN A 156 -12.54 -14.09 -4.75
N PHE A 157 -12.10 -12.83 -4.91
CA PHE A 157 -12.57 -11.70 -4.12
C PHE A 157 -12.85 -10.50 -5.02
N HIS A 158 -13.74 -9.61 -4.56
CA HIS A 158 -13.91 -8.30 -5.17
C HIS A 158 -13.10 -7.26 -4.41
N PHE A 159 -12.78 -6.16 -5.08
CA PHE A 159 -12.31 -4.93 -4.45
C PHE A 159 -13.02 -3.73 -5.03
N TRP A 160 -13.12 -2.66 -4.24
CA TRP A 160 -13.81 -1.44 -4.63
C TRP A 160 -13.29 -0.22 -3.87
N CYS A 161 -13.67 0.97 -4.34
CA CYS A 161 -13.51 2.20 -3.59
C CYS A 161 -14.84 2.58 -2.93
N ASN A 162 -14.90 2.70 -1.59
CA ASN A 162 -16.12 3.11 -0.89
C ASN A 162 -16.60 4.51 -1.26
N ILE A 163 -15.69 5.35 -1.77
CA ILE A 163 -16.00 6.74 -2.15
C ILE A 163 -16.66 6.75 -3.54
N HIS A 164 -16.15 5.94 -4.50
CA HIS A 164 -16.51 6.00 -5.90
C HIS A 164 -16.99 4.67 -6.52
N GLY A 165 -17.09 3.61 -5.74
CA GLY A 165 -17.41 2.25 -6.23
C GLY A 165 -18.67 1.64 -5.60
N LYS A 166 -19.53 2.43 -4.94
CA LYS A 166 -20.70 1.93 -4.21
C LYS A 166 -21.91 1.64 -5.09
N LEU A 167 -22.06 2.36 -6.19
CA LEU A 167 -23.19 2.20 -7.09
C LEU A 167 -22.87 1.16 -8.17
N LEU A 168 -23.90 0.52 -8.71
CA LEU A 168 -23.76 -0.54 -9.74
C LEU A 168 -23.07 -0.03 -11.01
N ASP A 169 -23.22 1.24 -11.31
CA ASP A 169 -22.63 1.88 -12.50
C ASP A 169 -21.23 2.47 -12.25
N ASP A 170 -20.70 2.35 -11.02
CA ASP A 170 -19.40 2.87 -10.67
C ASP A 170 -18.29 1.98 -11.24
N THR A 171 -17.30 2.61 -11.87
CA THR A 171 -16.16 1.94 -12.52
C THR A 171 -15.03 1.58 -11.56
N MET A 172 -15.06 2.12 -10.33
CA MET A 172 -13.96 1.94 -9.39
C MET A 172 -14.12 0.66 -8.54
N ARG A 173 -14.10 -0.47 -9.22
CA ARG A 173 -14.16 -1.84 -8.67
C ARG A 173 -13.35 -2.81 -9.52
N GLY A 174 -13.06 -3.99 -8.97
CA GLY A 174 -12.37 -5.05 -9.70
C GLY A 174 -12.42 -6.39 -8.97
N GLU A 175 -11.64 -7.34 -9.47
CA GLU A 175 -11.61 -8.71 -9.01
C GLU A 175 -10.19 -9.19 -8.73
N ILE A 176 -10.04 -10.04 -7.71
CA ILE A 176 -8.81 -10.72 -7.34
C ILE A 176 -9.07 -12.22 -7.42
N PHE A 177 -8.26 -12.91 -8.19
CA PHE A 177 -8.29 -14.38 -8.28
C PHE A 177 -7.13 -14.96 -7.48
N ILE A 178 -7.40 -15.99 -6.69
CA ILE A 178 -6.38 -16.70 -5.91
C ILE A 178 -5.95 -17.94 -6.68
N LEU A 179 -4.65 -18.01 -6.94
CA LEU A 179 -4.04 -19.13 -7.66
C LEU A 179 -3.51 -20.15 -6.66
N HIS A 180 -4.14 -21.32 -6.61
CA HIS A 180 -3.65 -22.46 -5.85
C HIS A 180 -2.57 -23.21 -6.61
N ALA A 181 -1.55 -23.71 -5.89
CA ALA A 181 -0.58 -24.59 -6.50
C ALA A 181 -1.28 -25.85 -7.03
N LYS A 182 -1.05 -26.20 -8.29
CA LYS A 182 -1.56 -27.45 -8.84
C LYS A 182 -0.99 -28.63 -8.02
N PRO A 183 -1.83 -29.53 -7.49
CA PRO A 183 -1.32 -30.69 -6.78
C PRO A 183 -0.36 -31.43 -7.70
N SER A 184 0.88 -31.65 -7.23
CA SER A 184 1.85 -32.47 -7.96
C SER A 184 1.24 -33.86 -8.13
N SER A 185 0.94 -34.26 -9.35
CA SER A 185 0.56 -35.64 -9.66
C SER A 185 1.75 -36.53 -9.30
N GLN A 186 1.61 -37.28 -8.19
CA GLN A 186 2.51 -38.37 -7.83
C GLN A 186 2.27 -39.56 -8.76
#